data_40f0c24e520662c63bc581c8615fbcd0
#
_entry.id   40f0c24e520662c63bc581c8615fbcd0
#
_cell.length_a   1.000
_cell.length_b   1.000
_cell.length_c   1.000
_cell.angle_alpha   90.00
_cell.angle_beta   90.00
_cell.angle_gamma   90.00
#
_symmetry.space_group_name_H-M   'P 1'
#
loop_
_entity.id
_entity.type
_entity.pdbx_description
1 polymer ?
#
loop_
_entity_poly.entity_id
_entity_poly.type
_entity_poly.pdbx_seq_one_letter_code
_entity_poly.pdbx_strand_id
1 'polypeptide(L)'
;MQAIVYFITLLLPAFLVAQIDLPPASPDAAWTHQVGFTQIELSYSRPHMRNRKIFGALVPYDVLWRTGAGESTRIKFSEDIVFGGKLVKKGQYGLYSIPGKEEWIIILNQDATLHGDFGYDEKKDVLRVKVKPTNSPTTNESFTIELTDFKPDYSASLEMKWENTSIKVPIMSTADDRIMAQIQENLIVKKVENAGLLNKGAQYYFFNKKDLNQALEWSITSETLSVDNINYSVLTANILERLKRYPEAIESAQKALELARKKDMTDDVKNLEEKIKDLKIKKSK
;
A
#
# COMPACT_ATOMS: atom_id res chain seq x y z
N MET A 1 40.09 34.33 73.02
CA MET A 1 39.18 35.02 72.09
C MET A 1 38.69 34.00 71.04
N GLN A 2 37.48 33.50 71.22
CA GLN A 2 36.85 32.59 70.24
C GLN A 2 36.02 33.40 69.28
N ALA A 3 36.34 33.32 67.98
CA ALA A 3 35.60 34.00 66.91
C ALA A 3 34.39 33.08 66.48
N ILE A 4 33.19 33.59 66.69
CA ILE A 4 31.95 32.92 66.22
C ILE A 4 31.74 33.34 64.77
N VAL A 5 31.81 32.36 63.85
CA VAL A 5 31.53 32.58 62.42
C VAL A 5 30.03 32.30 62.22
N TYR A 6 29.27 33.33 61.90
CA TYR A 6 27.83 33.17 61.50
C TYR A 6 27.76 32.76 60.06
N PHE A 7 27.17 31.56 59.77
CA PHE A 7 26.83 31.12 58.44
C PHE A 7 25.42 31.65 58.11
N ILE A 8 25.35 32.66 57.26
CA ILE A 8 24.08 33.16 56.75
C ILE A 8 23.66 32.26 55.58
N THR A 9 22.71 31.37 55.82
CA THR A 9 22.07 30.55 54.74
C THR A 9 21.09 31.43 53.99
N LEU A 10 21.45 31.82 52.75
CA LEU A 10 20.58 32.55 51.84
C LEU A 10 19.54 31.57 51.26
N LEU A 11 18.33 31.58 51.79
CA LEU A 11 17.19 30.86 51.22
C LEU A 11 16.72 31.63 49.97
N LEU A 12 17.15 31.18 48.79
CA LEU A 12 16.55 31.62 47.53
C LEU A 12 15.14 31.00 47.37
N PRO A 13 14.09 31.81 47.17
CA PRO A 13 12.75 31.29 46.92
C PRO A 13 12.77 30.57 45.56
N ALA A 14 12.55 29.25 45.56
CA ALA A 14 12.28 28.49 44.35
C ALA A 14 10.89 28.88 43.86
N PHE A 15 10.77 29.67 42.84
CA PHE A 15 9.53 29.91 42.13
C PHE A 15 9.17 28.61 41.40
N LEU A 16 8.31 27.80 41.97
CA LEU A 16 7.62 26.71 41.25
C LEU A 16 6.69 27.36 40.24
N VAL A 17 7.15 27.42 38.97
CA VAL A 17 6.27 27.78 37.85
C VAL A 17 5.35 26.57 37.63
N ALA A 18 4.12 26.68 38.11
CA ALA A 18 3.09 25.68 37.76
C ALA A 18 2.79 25.80 36.28
N GLN A 19 3.17 24.78 35.51
CA GLN A 19 2.90 24.69 34.08
C GLN A 19 1.64 23.84 33.88
N ILE A 20 0.71 24.33 33.04
CA ILE A 20 -0.45 23.55 32.60
C ILE A 20 -0.12 23.06 31.19
N ASP A 21 0.05 21.76 31.05
CA ASP A 21 0.26 21.13 29.75
C ASP A 21 -1.09 20.89 29.06
N LEU A 22 -1.24 21.42 27.87
CA LEU A 22 -2.41 21.21 27.04
C LEU A 22 -2.04 20.30 25.87
N PRO A 23 -2.92 19.36 25.48
CA PRO A 23 -2.70 18.55 24.30
C PRO A 23 -2.67 19.42 23.04
N PRO A 24 -1.91 19.01 22.00
CA PRO A 24 -1.80 19.79 20.76
C PRO A 24 -3.16 19.92 20.08
N ALA A 25 -3.45 21.11 19.55
CA ALA A 25 -4.70 21.41 18.87
C ALA A 25 -4.92 20.59 17.58
N SER A 26 -3.84 20.08 17.02
CA SER A 26 -3.80 19.20 15.85
C SER A 26 -2.89 18.02 16.20
N PRO A 27 -3.46 16.91 16.71
CA PRO A 27 -2.65 15.75 17.11
C PRO A 27 -1.91 15.15 15.92
N ASP A 28 -0.72 14.63 16.20
CA ASP A 28 0.06 13.92 15.19
C ASP A 28 -0.53 12.56 14.88
N ALA A 29 -0.38 12.14 13.63
CA ALA A 29 -0.74 10.83 13.15
C ALA A 29 0.37 10.30 12.25
N ALA A 30 0.60 9.01 12.34
CA ALA A 30 1.51 8.30 11.46
C ALA A 30 0.96 6.90 11.17
N TRP A 31 1.30 6.39 10.00
CA TRP A 31 0.98 5.03 9.64
C TRP A 31 2.05 4.47 8.67
N THR A 32 2.07 3.16 8.60
CA THR A 32 2.91 2.40 7.68
C THR A 32 2.05 1.35 7.00
N HIS A 33 2.04 1.35 5.68
CA HIS A 33 1.36 0.36 4.85
C HIS A 33 2.29 -0.21 3.78
N GLN A 34 1.94 -1.39 3.27
CA GLN A 34 2.66 -2.03 2.19
C GLN A 34 1.80 -2.10 0.93
N VAL A 35 2.37 -1.69 -0.21
CA VAL A 35 1.78 -1.81 -1.54
C VAL A 35 2.77 -2.57 -2.41
N GLY A 36 2.44 -3.80 -2.78
CA GLY A 36 3.41 -4.71 -3.42
C GLY A 36 4.62 -4.96 -2.52
N PHE A 37 5.81 -4.62 -2.99
CA PHE A 37 7.05 -4.69 -2.19
C PHE A 37 7.38 -3.37 -1.49
N THR A 38 6.70 -2.28 -1.83
CA THR A 38 6.99 -0.95 -1.33
C THR A 38 6.32 -0.72 0.03
N GLN A 39 7.10 -0.44 1.05
CA GLN A 39 6.61 0.11 2.32
C GLN A 39 6.45 1.61 2.17
N ILE A 40 5.28 2.12 2.55
CA ILE A 40 4.94 3.53 2.53
C ILE A 40 4.71 3.97 3.97
N GLU A 41 5.50 4.93 4.43
CA GLU A 41 5.36 5.56 5.73
C GLU A 41 4.85 6.99 5.54
N LEU A 42 3.89 7.42 6.36
CA LEU A 42 3.38 8.78 6.34
C LEU A 42 3.26 9.31 7.76
N SER A 43 3.64 10.57 7.95
CA SER A 43 3.46 11.28 9.22
C SER A 43 2.94 12.69 8.94
N TYR A 44 1.94 13.13 9.71
CA TYR A 44 1.28 14.40 9.54
C TYR A 44 0.55 14.82 10.83
N SER A 45 0.20 16.08 10.96
CA SER A 45 -0.69 16.55 12.03
C SER A 45 -2.12 16.68 11.51
N ARG A 46 -3.11 16.28 12.33
CA ARG A 46 -4.52 16.18 12.01
C ARG A 46 -5.33 17.38 12.57
N PRO A 47 -5.42 18.50 11.84
CA PRO A 47 -6.28 19.59 12.27
C PRO A 47 -7.76 19.20 12.25
N HIS A 48 -8.52 19.76 13.21
CA HIS A 48 -9.96 19.64 13.32
C HIS A 48 -10.66 20.83 12.67
N MET A 49 -11.86 20.59 12.13
CA MET A 49 -12.69 21.61 11.50
C MET A 49 -13.18 22.66 12.51
N ARG A 50 -13.63 22.22 13.67
CA ARG A 50 -14.16 23.08 14.76
C ARG A 50 -15.17 24.11 14.24
N ASN A 51 -16.15 23.63 13.48
CA ASN A 51 -17.20 24.45 12.86
C ASN A 51 -16.71 25.55 11.91
N ARG A 52 -15.44 25.50 11.45
CA ARG A 52 -14.90 26.43 10.46
C ARG A 52 -15.11 25.89 9.06
N LYS A 53 -15.33 26.80 8.11
CA LYS A 53 -15.20 26.47 6.69
C LYS A 53 -13.70 26.25 6.39
N ILE A 54 -13.39 25.15 5.71
CA ILE A 54 -12.00 24.76 5.45
C ILE A 54 -11.53 25.32 4.11
N PHE A 55 -11.91 24.68 3.02
CA PHE A 55 -11.38 25.06 1.71
C PHE A 55 -12.02 26.34 1.18
N GLY A 56 -11.16 27.28 0.77
CA GLY A 56 -11.54 28.65 0.39
C GLY A 56 -11.72 29.59 1.57
N ALA A 57 -11.37 29.16 2.80
CA ALA A 57 -11.37 29.99 4.02
C ALA A 57 -10.13 29.69 4.87
N LEU A 58 -10.16 28.70 5.77
CA LEU A 58 -8.98 28.34 6.60
C LEU A 58 -7.79 27.90 5.75
N VAL A 59 -8.05 27.15 4.70
CA VAL A 59 -7.09 26.78 3.66
C VAL A 59 -7.52 27.48 2.37
N PRO A 60 -6.86 28.60 1.99
CA PRO A 60 -7.22 29.35 0.79
C PRO A 60 -7.05 28.51 -0.49
N TYR A 61 -7.87 28.80 -1.49
CA TYR A 61 -7.65 28.22 -2.81
C TYR A 61 -6.44 28.84 -3.50
N ASP A 62 -5.79 28.05 -4.35
CA ASP A 62 -4.65 28.43 -5.18
C ASP A 62 -3.41 28.89 -4.41
N VAL A 63 -3.34 28.52 -3.11
CA VAL A 63 -2.21 28.81 -2.22
C VAL A 63 -1.56 27.50 -1.76
N LEU A 64 -0.25 27.49 -1.67
CA LEU A 64 0.50 26.36 -1.14
C LEU A 64 0.08 26.05 0.30
N TRP A 65 -0.17 24.78 0.56
CA TRP A 65 -0.52 24.26 1.88
C TRP A 65 0.35 23.07 2.23
N ARG A 66 0.86 23.05 3.48
CA ARG A 66 1.67 21.96 4.06
C ARG A 66 0.94 20.61 4.15
N THR A 67 -0.31 20.52 3.68
CA THR A 67 -1.17 19.32 3.70
C THR A 67 -1.35 18.74 5.10
N GLY A 68 -1.69 19.62 6.05
CA GLY A 68 -1.84 19.32 7.47
C GLY A 68 -1.74 20.57 8.31
N ALA A 69 -1.18 20.44 9.52
CA ALA A 69 -0.91 21.52 10.45
C ALA A 69 0.46 21.31 11.13
N GLY A 70 1.00 22.36 11.78
CA GLY A 70 2.29 22.27 12.45
C GLY A 70 3.44 21.96 11.49
N GLU A 71 4.11 20.83 11.70
CA GLU A 71 5.15 20.33 10.81
C GLU A 71 4.62 19.98 9.42
N SER A 72 5.51 19.97 8.42
CA SER A 72 5.14 19.51 7.08
C SER A 72 4.79 18.04 7.09
N THR A 73 3.78 17.66 6.33
CA THR A 73 3.45 16.27 6.10
C THR A 73 4.59 15.58 5.35
N ARG A 74 4.99 14.40 5.83
CA ARG A 74 6.10 13.62 5.27
C ARG A 74 5.59 12.29 4.79
N ILE A 75 6.05 11.90 3.59
CA ILE A 75 5.80 10.57 3.03
C ILE A 75 7.13 9.93 2.63
N LYS A 76 7.30 8.64 2.92
CA LYS A 76 8.52 7.91 2.60
C LYS A 76 8.18 6.62 1.86
N PHE A 77 8.94 6.32 0.84
CA PHE A 77 8.86 5.11 0.04
C PHE A 77 10.14 4.29 0.19
N SER A 78 10.00 3.01 0.53
CA SER A 78 11.15 2.10 0.67
C SER A 78 11.75 1.66 -0.66
N GLU A 79 10.97 1.70 -1.73
CA GLU A 79 11.35 1.39 -3.12
C GLU A 79 10.76 2.42 -4.08
N ASP A 80 11.22 2.42 -5.33
CA ASP A 80 10.64 3.25 -6.39
C ASP A 80 9.14 2.95 -6.53
N ILE A 81 8.34 3.99 -6.77
CA ILE A 81 6.88 3.88 -6.84
C ILE A 81 6.32 4.77 -7.96
N VAL A 82 5.19 4.38 -8.54
CA VAL A 82 4.42 5.26 -9.42
C VAL A 82 3.42 6.03 -8.57
N PHE A 83 3.57 7.35 -8.49
CA PHE A 83 2.71 8.25 -7.75
C PHE A 83 2.02 9.21 -8.72
N GLY A 84 0.69 9.19 -8.78
CA GLY A 84 -0.07 10.02 -9.73
C GLY A 84 0.30 9.77 -11.20
N GLY A 85 0.67 8.54 -11.54
CA GLY A 85 1.07 8.14 -12.90
C GLY A 85 2.52 8.44 -13.28
N LYS A 86 3.35 8.93 -12.35
CA LYS A 86 4.77 9.25 -12.60
C LYS A 86 5.69 8.47 -11.64
N LEU A 87 6.81 8.00 -12.17
CA LEU A 87 7.81 7.28 -11.37
C LEU A 87 8.49 8.23 -10.38
N VAL A 88 8.47 7.85 -9.12
CA VAL A 88 9.15 8.53 -8.00
C VAL A 88 10.18 7.58 -7.42
N LYS A 89 11.38 8.07 -7.19
CA LYS A 89 12.46 7.28 -6.58
C LYS A 89 12.16 7.01 -5.10
N LYS A 90 12.73 5.93 -4.58
CA LYS A 90 12.71 5.66 -3.13
C LYS A 90 13.31 6.83 -2.37
N GLY A 91 12.74 7.16 -1.22
CA GLY A 91 13.19 8.31 -0.43
C GLY A 91 12.08 8.86 0.44
N GLN A 92 12.41 9.92 1.17
CA GLN A 92 11.48 10.67 1.99
C GLN A 92 11.24 12.04 1.36
N TYR A 93 9.98 12.48 1.36
CA TYR A 93 9.53 13.71 0.69
C TYR A 93 8.59 14.49 1.61
N GLY A 94 8.66 15.81 1.52
CA GLY A 94 7.59 16.68 2.00
C GLY A 94 6.39 16.56 1.07
N LEU A 95 5.20 16.35 1.62
CA LEU A 95 3.94 16.29 0.89
C LEU A 95 3.21 17.62 1.05
N TYR A 96 3.10 18.36 -0.04
CA TYR A 96 2.39 19.63 -0.12
C TYR A 96 1.22 19.53 -1.09
N SER A 97 0.30 20.48 -0.97
CA SER A 97 -0.79 20.62 -1.93
C SER A 97 -1.14 22.09 -2.19
N ILE A 98 -1.71 22.34 -3.36
CA ILE A 98 -2.34 23.60 -3.70
C ILE A 98 -3.80 23.27 -4.01
N PRO A 99 -4.72 23.47 -3.04
CA PRO A 99 -6.13 23.22 -3.23
C PRO A 99 -6.72 24.21 -4.23
N GLY A 100 -7.46 23.72 -5.22
CA GLY A 100 -8.28 24.54 -6.11
C GLY A 100 -9.73 24.08 -6.07
N LYS A 101 -10.65 24.85 -6.61
CA LYS A 101 -12.07 24.48 -6.63
C LYS A 101 -12.34 23.27 -7.52
N GLU A 102 -11.72 23.23 -8.69
CA GLU A 102 -11.94 22.23 -9.73
C GLU A 102 -10.80 21.21 -9.79
N GLU A 103 -9.60 21.58 -9.35
CA GLU A 103 -8.39 20.78 -9.44
C GLU A 103 -7.43 21.12 -8.29
N TRP A 104 -6.85 20.10 -7.68
CA TRP A 104 -5.78 20.24 -6.73
C TRP A 104 -4.45 19.86 -7.37
N ILE A 105 -3.37 20.52 -6.93
CA ILE A 105 -2.01 20.11 -7.27
C ILE A 105 -1.40 19.46 -6.03
N ILE A 106 -1.00 18.20 -6.14
CA ILE A 106 -0.29 17.46 -5.10
C ILE A 106 1.18 17.44 -5.44
N ILE A 107 2.02 17.75 -4.46
CA ILE A 107 3.44 18.02 -4.65
C ILE A 107 4.25 17.10 -3.73
N LEU A 108 5.26 16.46 -4.30
CA LEU A 108 6.34 15.83 -3.54
C LEU A 108 7.59 16.69 -3.66
N ASN A 109 8.09 17.18 -2.54
CA ASN A 109 9.28 18.02 -2.47
C ASN A 109 10.43 17.28 -1.78
N GLN A 110 11.66 17.45 -2.26
CA GLN A 110 12.84 16.78 -1.69
C GLN A 110 13.12 17.21 -0.24
N ASP A 111 12.70 18.40 0.15
CA ASP A 111 12.90 18.89 1.50
C ASP A 111 11.76 18.43 2.42
N ALA A 112 12.03 17.36 3.15
CA ALA A 112 11.09 16.79 4.12
C ALA A 112 11.33 17.31 5.54
N THR A 113 12.15 18.35 5.73
CA THR A 113 12.55 18.82 7.06
C THR A 113 11.90 20.14 7.46
N LEU A 114 11.13 20.74 6.56
CA LEU A 114 10.54 22.07 6.76
C LEU A 114 9.49 22.07 7.88
N HIS A 115 9.44 23.19 8.60
CA HIS A 115 8.35 23.49 9.50
C HIS A 115 7.24 24.25 8.75
N GLY A 116 6.16 23.57 8.47
CA GLY A 116 5.08 24.13 7.65
C GLY A 116 5.50 24.29 6.18
N ASP A 117 5.20 25.45 5.62
CA ASP A 117 5.58 25.89 4.27
C ASP A 117 6.71 26.92 4.28
N PHE A 118 7.22 27.24 5.46
CA PHE A 118 8.33 28.19 5.60
C PHE A 118 9.62 27.63 4.98
N GLY A 119 10.20 28.37 4.06
CA GLY A 119 11.40 27.94 3.33
C GLY A 119 11.13 26.97 2.17
N TYR A 120 9.87 26.77 1.82
CA TYR A 120 9.54 25.96 0.64
C TYR A 120 10.17 26.55 -0.64
N ASP A 121 10.83 25.67 -1.39
CA ASP A 121 11.44 26.00 -2.68
C ASP A 121 10.88 25.04 -3.75
N GLU A 122 10.15 25.59 -4.71
CA GLU A 122 9.55 24.81 -5.80
C GLU A 122 10.58 24.14 -6.72
N LYS A 123 11.84 24.62 -6.72
CA LYS A 123 12.94 23.99 -7.48
C LYS A 123 13.31 22.62 -6.92
N LYS A 124 12.92 22.34 -5.68
CA LYS A 124 13.10 21.03 -5.05
C LYS A 124 11.89 20.09 -5.28
N ASP A 125 10.89 20.51 -6.04
CA ASP A 125 9.76 19.64 -6.36
C ASP A 125 10.21 18.51 -7.29
N VAL A 126 9.98 17.29 -6.82
CA VAL A 126 10.23 16.08 -7.60
C VAL A 126 9.06 15.80 -8.52
N LEU A 127 7.86 16.18 -8.06
CA LEU A 127 6.62 15.84 -8.73
C LEU A 127 5.53 16.85 -8.40
N ARG A 128 4.76 17.22 -9.42
CA ARG A 128 3.45 17.87 -9.31
C ARG A 128 2.40 17.04 -10.05
N VAL A 129 1.34 16.64 -9.37
CA VAL A 129 0.23 15.85 -9.92
C VAL A 129 -1.07 16.62 -9.73
N LYS A 130 -1.86 16.68 -10.80
CA LYS A 130 -3.19 17.26 -10.80
C LYS A 130 -4.23 16.20 -10.48
N VAL A 131 -5.10 16.48 -9.52
CA VAL A 131 -6.20 15.61 -9.12
C VAL A 131 -7.49 16.40 -8.94
N LYS A 132 -8.62 15.81 -9.26
CA LYS A 132 -9.92 16.45 -9.08
C LYS A 132 -10.45 16.16 -7.68
N PRO A 133 -10.90 17.19 -6.94
CA PRO A 133 -11.62 16.98 -5.70
C PRO A 133 -12.98 16.35 -5.98
N THR A 134 -13.41 15.50 -5.05
CA THR A 134 -14.77 14.92 -5.04
C THR A 134 -15.48 15.31 -3.76
N ASN A 135 -16.80 15.33 -3.80
CA ASN A 135 -17.58 15.57 -2.60
C ASN A 135 -17.65 14.30 -1.76
N SER A 136 -17.25 14.40 -0.51
CA SER A 136 -17.40 13.30 0.46
C SER A 136 -18.87 13.23 0.91
N PRO A 137 -19.49 12.04 0.94
CA PRO A 137 -20.86 11.89 1.38
C PRO A 137 -21.05 12.18 2.88
N THR A 138 -19.96 12.16 3.64
CA THR A 138 -19.93 12.46 5.07
C THR A 138 -18.99 13.61 5.35
N THR A 139 -19.34 14.44 6.35
CA THR A 139 -18.46 15.50 6.82
C THR A 139 -17.33 14.90 7.67
N ASN A 140 -16.09 15.20 7.30
CA ASN A 140 -14.90 14.75 8.02
C ASN A 140 -14.41 15.88 8.92
N GLU A 141 -14.65 15.76 10.22
CA GLU A 141 -14.25 16.75 11.24
C GLU A 141 -12.75 16.94 11.30
N SER A 142 -11.98 15.83 11.18
CA SER A 142 -10.53 15.84 11.24
C SER A 142 -9.94 15.60 9.86
N PHE A 143 -8.92 16.36 9.50
CA PHE A 143 -8.11 16.06 8.32
C PHE A 143 -7.52 14.64 8.42
N THR A 144 -7.73 13.85 7.39
CA THR A 144 -7.28 12.46 7.36
C THR A 144 -6.56 12.16 6.05
N ILE A 145 -5.40 11.52 6.16
CA ILE A 145 -4.64 10.95 5.02
C ILE A 145 -4.51 9.45 5.28
N GLU A 146 -4.93 8.64 4.31
CA GLU A 146 -4.89 7.18 4.42
C GLU A 146 -4.69 6.52 3.05
N LEU A 147 -4.28 5.25 3.02
CA LEU A 147 -4.33 4.45 1.81
C LEU A 147 -5.66 3.70 1.71
N THR A 148 -6.28 3.80 0.54
CA THR A 148 -7.56 3.17 0.21
C THR A 148 -7.47 2.46 -1.14
N ASP A 149 -8.55 1.81 -1.57
CA ASP A 149 -8.69 1.21 -2.90
C ASP A 149 -7.55 0.24 -3.27
N PHE A 150 -7.11 -0.58 -2.31
CA PHE A 150 -6.10 -1.60 -2.58
C PHE A 150 -6.57 -2.59 -3.64
N LYS A 151 -5.72 -2.86 -4.64
CA LYS A 151 -6.02 -3.77 -5.75
C LYS A 151 -4.98 -4.88 -5.89
N PRO A 152 -5.36 -6.00 -6.52
CA PRO A 152 -4.45 -7.11 -6.76
C PRO A 152 -3.25 -6.78 -7.69
N ASP A 153 -3.35 -5.70 -8.47
CA ASP A 153 -2.28 -5.21 -9.35
C ASP A 153 -1.21 -4.37 -8.62
N TYR A 154 -1.17 -4.48 -7.29
CA TYR A 154 -0.26 -3.72 -6.42
C TYR A 154 -0.45 -2.20 -6.51
N SER A 155 -1.69 -1.76 -6.74
CA SER A 155 -2.07 -0.36 -6.68
C SER A 155 -2.96 -0.05 -5.49
N ALA A 156 -2.98 1.22 -5.09
CA ALA A 156 -3.82 1.79 -4.05
C ALA A 156 -4.07 3.28 -4.37
N SER A 157 -4.83 3.96 -3.55
CA SER A 157 -5.00 5.41 -3.61
C SER A 157 -4.55 6.05 -2.30
N LEU A 158 -3.73 7.09 -2.37
CA LEU A 158 -3.54 8.00 -1.23
C LEU A 158 -4.75 8.94 -1.18
N GLU A 159 -5.61 8.74 -0.21
CA GLU A 159 -6.84 9.54 -0.03
C GLU A 159 -6.65 10.57 1.07
N MET A 160 -7.03 11.81 0.79
CA MET A 160 -7.04 12.91 1.74
C MET A 160 -8.48 13.43 1.87
N LYS A 161 -8.96 13.51 3.12
CA LYS A 161 -10.33 13.91 3.43
C LYS A 161 -10.36 15.00 4.49
N TRP A 162 -11.14 16.05 4.26
CA TRP A 162 -11.48 17.05 5.26
C TRP A 162 -12.74 17.78 4.87
N GLU A 163 -13.56 18.17 5.86
CA GLU A 163 -14.89 18.75 5.60
C GLU A 163 -15.71 17.79 4.69
N ASN A 164 -16.23 18.28 3.60
CA ASN A 164 -16.92 17.47 2.58
C ASN A 164 -16.09 17.25 1.31
N THR A 165 -14.77 17.41 1.41
CA THR A 165 -13.86 17.26 0.27
C THR A 165 -13.00 16.01 0.44
N SER A 166 -12.91 15.20 -0.61
CA SER A 166 -11.98 14.09 -0.75
C SER A 166 -11.18 14.23 -2.04
N ILE A 167 -9.88 13.91 -1.98
CA ILE A 167 -9.05 13.75 -3.17
C ILE A 167 -8.35 12.40 -3.09
N LYS A 168 -8.08 11.80 -4.25
CA LYS A 168 -7.36 10.52 -4.37
C LYS A 168 -6.22 10.65 -5.35
N VAL A 169 -5.02 10.28 -4.92
CA VAL A 169 -3.84 10.17 -5.78
C VAL A 169 -3.57 8.68 -6.00
N PRO A 170 -3.62 8.18 -7.24
CA PRO A 170 -3.31 6.79 -7.50
C PRO A 170 -1.83 6.50 -7.21
N ILE A 171 -1.57 5.38 -6.57
CA ILE A 171 -0.23 4.88 -6.27
C ILE A 171 -0.14 3.46 -6.79
N MET A 172 0.99 3.09 -7.40
CA MET A 172 1.26 1.74 -7.86
C MET A 172 2.72 1.37 -7.56
N SER A 173 2.91 0.20 -6.96
CA SER A 173 4.24 -0.37 -6.75
C SER A 173 4.85 -0.82 -8.07
N THR A 174 6.18 -0.79 -8.18
CA THR A 174 6.94 -1.39 -9.30
C THR A 174 7.11 -2.90 -9.16
N ALA A 175 6.26 -3.55 -8.35
CA ALA A 175 6.34 -4.98 -8.07
C ALA A 175 6.18 -5.85 -9.32
N ASP A 176 5.28 -5.49 -10.24
CA ASP A 176 5.08 -6.23 -11.50
C ASP A 176 6.37 -6.29 -12.33
N ASP A 177 7.04 -5.15 -12.53
CA ASP A 177 8.29 -5.07 -13.29
C ASP A 177 9.38 -5.94 -12.68
N ARG A 178 9.53 -5.90 -11.34
CA ARG A 178 10.51 -6.70 -10.61
C ARG A 178 10.22 -8.19 -10.72
N ILE A 179 8.96 -8.61 -10.56
CA ILE A 179 8.55 -10.01 -10.66
C ILE A 179 8.76 -10.50 -12.09
N MET A 180 8.35 -9.70 -13.09
CA MET A 180 8.52 -10.05 -14.51
C MET A 180 10.00 -10.18 -14.89
N ALA A 181 10.87 -9.30 -14.39
CA ALA A 181 12.31 -9.43 -14.60
C ALA A 181 12.87 -10.72 -14.00
N GLN A 182 12.44 -11.11 -12.79
CA GLN A 182 12.84 -12.38 -12.16
C GLN A 182 12.34 -13.59 -12.93
N ILE A 183 11.10 -13.56 -13.42
CA ILE A 183 10.53 -14.63 -14.26
C ILE A 183 11.31 -14.74 -15.55
N GLN A 184 11.55 -13.62 -16.24
CA GLN A 184 12.31 -13.58 -17.47
C GLN A 184 13.70 -14.19 -17.28
N GLU A 185 14.42 -13.79 -16.25
CA GLU A 185 15.77 -14.28 -15.99
C GLU A 185 15.79 -15.77 -15.62
N ASN A 186 14.96 -16.18 -14.68
CA ASN A 186 15.06 -17.52 -14.10
C ASN A 186 14.29 -18.60 -14.88
N LEU A 187 13.08 -18.27 -15.37
CA LEU A 187 12.22 -19.28 -16.01
C LEU A 187 12.34 -19.27 -17.54
N ILE A 188 12.58 -18.12 -18.15
CA ILE A 188 12.68 -18.04 -19.62
C ILE A 188 14.11 -18.20 -20.10
N VAL A 189 15.05 -17.43 -19.54
CA VAL A 189 16.47 -17.43 -20.00
C VAL A 189 17.25 -18.60 -19.40
N LYS A 190 17.29 -18.69 -18.06
CA LYS A 190 18.05 -19.75 -17.36
C LYS A 190 17.36 -21.10 -17.35
N LYS A 191 16.03 -21.13 -17.56
CA LYS A 191 15.19 -22.34 -17.54
C LYS A 191 15.42 -23.20 -16.30
N VAL A 192 15.39 -22.54 -15.12
CA VAL A 192 15.66 -23.20 -13.84
C VAL A 192 14.57 -24.23 -13.56
N GLU A 193 14.93 -25.50 -13.47
CA GLU A 193 14.04 -26.61 -13.14
C GLU A 193 13.89 -26.76 -11.62
N ASN A 194 13.03 -25.93 -11.04
CA ASN A 194 12.66 -25.98 -9.63
C ASN A 194 11.15 -25.89 -9.48
N ALA A 195 10.53 -26.91 -8.91
CA ALA A 195 9.08 -27.02 -8.77
C ALA A 195 8.44 -25.77 -8.12
N GLY A 196 9.03 -25.29 -7.00
CA GLY A 196 8.51 -24.12 -6.30
C GLY A 196 8.61 -22.83 -7.10
N LEU A 197 9.71 -22.66 -7.84
CA LEU A 197 9.91 -21.46 -8.67
C LEU A 197 8.96 -21.46 -9.88
N LEU A 198 8.82 -22.59 -10.56
CA LEU A 198 7.88 -22.78 -11.67
C LEU A 198 6.45 -22.54 -11.22
N ASN A 199 6.06 -23.11 -10.07
CA ASN A 199 4.72 -22.89 -9.51
C ASN A 199 4.45 -21.41 -9.18
N LYS A 200 5.44 -20.69 -8.61
CA LYS A 200 5.32 -19.24 -8.35
C LYS A 200 5.14 -18.45 -9.65
N GLY A 201 5.89 -18.78 -10.69
CA GLY A 201 5.73 -18.19 -12.02
C GLY A 201 4.34 -18.46 -12.61
N ALA A 202 3.86 -19.71 -12.53
CA ALA A 202 2.54 -20.11 -12.97
C ALA A 202 1.42 -19.38 -12.21
N GLN A 203 1.52 -19.30 -10.87
CA GLN A 203 0.59 -18.54 -10.04
C GLN A 203 0.56 -17.07 -10.44
N TYR A 204 1.72 -16.45 -10.61
CA TYR A 204 1.81 -15.04 -10.98
C TYR A 204 1.11 -14.77 -12.31
N TYR A 205 1.36 -15.59 -13.33
CA TYR A 205 0.73 -15.47 -14.64
C TYR A 205 -0.79 -15.70 -14.56
N PHE A 206 -1.21 -16.68 -13.79
CA PHE A 206 -2.64 -17.00 -13.60
C PHE A 206 -3.41 -15.86 -12.94
N PHE A 207 -2.92 -15.32 -11.81
CA PHE A 207 -3.63 -14.29 -11.06
C PHE A 207 -3.55 -12.92 -11.73
N ASN A 208 -2.46 -12.62 -12.45
CA ASN A 208 -2.26 -11.32 -13.11
C ASN A 208 -2.67 -11.31 -14.60
N LYS A 209 -3.46 -12.30 -15.03
CA LYS A 209 -4.02 -12.38 -16.40
C LYS A 209 -2.95 -12.32 -17.49
N LYS A 210 -1.78 -12.90 -17.24
CA LYS A 210 -0.71 -13.05 -18.22
C LYS A 210 -1.01 -14.27 -19.11
N ASP A 211 -0.03 -14.77 -19.87
CA ASP A 211 -0.21 -15.93 -20.75
C ASP A 211 -0.53 -17.21 -19.95
N LEU A 212 -1.77 -17.71 -20.13
CA LEU A 212 -2.25 -18.91 -19.45
C LEU A 212 -1.62 -20.19 -19.99
N ASN A 213 -1.18 -20.23 -21.25
CA ASN A 213 -0.52 -21.41 -21.79
C ASN A 213 0.88 -21.56 -21.18
N GLN A 214 1.60 -20.48 -21.06
CA GLN A 214 2.89 -20.47 -20.35
C GLN A 214 2.73 -20.82 -18.86
N ALA A 215 1.68 -20.30 -18.21
CA ALA A 215 1.36 -20.67 -16.83
C ALA A 215 1.08 -22.16 -16.70
N LEU A 216 0.33 -22.76 -17.66
CA LEU A 216 0.03 -24.17 -17.68
C LEU A 216 1.30 -25.02 -17.83
N GLU A 217 2.19 -24.67 -18.75
CA GLU A 217 3.45 -25.36 -18.96
C GLU A 217 4.27 -25.44 -17.66
N TRP A 218 4.47 -24.31 -16.99
CA TRP A 218 5.19 -24.25 -15.71
C TRP A 218 4.46 -25.01 -14.60
N SER A 219 3.12 -24.94 -14.56
CA SER A 219 2.32 -25.63 -13.56
C SER A 219 2.40 -27.16 -13.70
N ILE A 220 2.32 -27.70 -14.92
CA ILE A 220 2.48 -29.13 -15.20
C ILE A 220 3.90 -29.58 -14.85
N THR A 221 4.92 -28.82 -15.23
CA THR A 221 6.30 -29.15 -14.89
C THR A 221 6.52 -29.15 -13.38
N SER A 222 5.96 -28.17 -12.65
CA SER A 222 6.05 -28.12 -11.18
C SER A 222 5.38 -29.34 -10.52
N GLU A 223 4.23 -29.77 -11.03
CA GLU A 223 3.50 -30.94 -10.58
C GLU A 223 4.31 -32.23 -10.82
N THR A 224 4.98 -32.33 -11.97
CA THR A 224 5.84 -33.47 -12.31
C THR A 224 7.09 -33.56 -11.42
N LEU A 225 7.69 -32.40 -11.10
CA LEU A 225 8.89 -32.33 -10.24
C LEU A 225 8.57 -32.54 -8.75
N SER A 226 7.32 -32.41 -8.34
CA SER A 226 6.91 -32.55 -6.93
C SER A 226 5.48 -33.12 -6.85
N VAL A 227 5.40 -34.41 -7.10
CA VAL A 227 4.14 -35.18 -7.23
C VAL A 227 3.27 -35.21 -5.96
N ASP A 228 3.85 -34.94 -4.80
CA ASP A 228 3.15 -34.97 -3.50
C ASP A 228 2.59 -33.60 -3.07
N ASN A 229 2.72 -32.56 -3.89
CA ASN A 229 2.24 -31.23 -3.56
C ASN A 229 0.85 -30.97 -4.15
N ILE A 230 -0.16 -31.04 -3.30
CA ILE A 230 -1.58 -30.85 -3.66
C ILE A 230 -1.79 -29.50 -4.36
N ASN A 231 -1.14 -28.42 -3.87
CA ASN A 231 -1.33 -27.07 -4.40
C ASN A 231 -0.91 -26.94 -5.88
N TYR A 232 0.02 -27.77 -6.35
CA TYR A 232 0.47 -27.74 -7.74
C TYR A 232 -0.63 -28.31 -8.66
N SER A 233 -1.20 -29.45 -8.31
CA SER A 233 -2.32 -30.04 -9.07
C SER A 233 -3.57 -29.18 -8.99
N VAL A 234 -3.82 -28.50 -7.86
CA VAL A 234 -4.93 -27.54 -7.73
C VAL A 234 -4.72 -26.35 -8.67
N LEU A 235 -3.50 -25.80 -8.73
CA LEU A 235 -3.20 -24.69 -9.64
C LEU A 235 -3.36 -25.11 -11.10
N THR A 236 -2.85 -26.28 -11.48
CA THR A 236 -3.01 -26.84 -12.84
C THR A 236 -4.48 -26.98 -13.21
N ALA A 237 -5.31 -27.52 -12.31
CA ALA A 237 -6.75 -27.63 -12.51
C ALA A 237 -7.42 -26.26 -12.70
N ASN A 238 -7.02 -25.24 -11.94
CA ASN A 238 -7.56 -23.89 -12.05
C ASN A 238 -7.17 -23.21 -13.38
N ILE A 239 -5.92 -23.38 -13.82
CA ILE A 239 -5.46 -22.85 -15.11
C ILE A 239 -6.21 -23.53 -16.27
N LEU A 240 -6.33 -24.86 -16.25
CA LEU A 240 -7.05 -25.65 -17.26
C LEU A 240 -8.53 -25.28 -17.33
N GLU A 241 -9.17 -25.07 -16.18
CA GLU A 241 -10.54 -24.57 -16.12
C GLU A 241 -10.70 -23.22 -16.82
N ARG A 242 -9.77 -22.27 -16.56
CA ARG A 242 -9.79 -20.95 -17.19
C ARG A 242 -9.54 -21.02 -18.70
N LEU A 243 -8.76 -21.99 -19.15
CA LEU A 243 -8.55 -22.32 -20.57
C LEU A 243 -9.74 -23.12 -21.16
N LYS A 244 -10.78 -23.43 -20.38
CA LYS A 244 -11.93 -24.26 -20.76
C LYS A 244 -11.55 -25.71 -21.18
N ARG A 245 -10.39 -26.19 -20.75
CA ARG A 245 -9.92 -27.57 -20.95
C ARG A 245 -10.44 -28.46 -19.82
N TYR A 246 -11.77 -28.57 -19.74
CA TYR A 246 -12.47 -29.20 -18.61
C TYR A 246 -12.11 -30.68 -18.37
N PRO A 247 -11.92 -31.55 -19.37
CA PRO A 247 -11.50 -32.94 -19.13
C PRO A 247 -10.20 -33.03 -18.36
N GLU A 248 -9.19 -32.26 -18.76
CA GLU A 248 -7.86 -32.21 -18.15
C GLU A 248 -7.90 -31.53 -16.77
N ALA A 249 -8.74 -30.51 -16.61
CA ALA A 249 -8.96 -29.88 -15.31
C ALA A 249 -9.55 -30.87 -14.28
N ILE A 250 -10.46 -31.75 -14.71
CA ILE A 250 -11.04 -32.82 -13.87
C ILE A 250 -9.92 -33.80 -13.46
N GLU A 251 -9.06 -34.20 -14.38
CA GLU A 251 -7.96 -35.10 -14.09
C GLU A 251 -7.00 -34.55 -13.05
N SER A 252 -6.55 -33.29 -13.23
CA SER A 252 -5.67 -32.63 -12.24
C SER A 252 -6.34 -32.45 -10.88
N ALA A 253 -7.65 -32.10 -10.86
CA ALA A 253 -8.41 -32.00 -9.61
C ALA A 253 -8.57 -33.36 -8.91
N GLN A 254 -8.72 -34.46 -9.67
CA GLN A 254 -8.76 -35.82 -9.11
C GLN A 254 -7.44 -36.24 -8.49
N LYS A 255 -6.29 -35.92 -9.13
CA LYS A 255 -4.96 -36.15 -8.53
C LYS A 255 -4.82 -35.40 -7.21
N ALA A 256 -5.21 -34.12 -7.17
CA ALA A 256 -5.22 -33.34 -5.94
C ALA A 256 -6.11 -33.98 -4.86
N LEU A 257 -7.29 -34.45 -5.21
CA LEU A 257 -8.24 -35.12 -4.31
C LEU A 257 -7.67 -36.40 -3.71
N GLU A 258 -7.01 -37.25 -4.51
CA GLU A 258 -6.35 -38.45 -4.03
C GLU A 258 -5.23 -38.12 -3.02
N LEU A 259 -4.42 -37.10 -3.30
CA LEU A 259 -3.38 -36.62 -2.38
C LEU A 259 -3.98 -36.06 -1.08
N ALA A 260 -5.09 -35.28 -1.17
CA ALA A 260 -5.78 -34.74 -0.01
C ALA A 260 -6.31 -35.86 0.89
N ARG A 261 -6.93 -36.91 0.31
CA ARG A 261 -7.40 -38.08 1.05
C ARG A 261 -6.26 -38.84 1.72
N LYS A 262 -5.14 -39.05 1.00
CA LYS A 262 -3.96 -39.74 1.55
C LYS A 262 -3.31 -39.00 2.71
N LYS A 263 -3.53 -37.68 2.81
CA LYS A 263 -2.98 -36.79 3.86
C LYS A 263 -4.02 -36.38 4.91
N ASP A 264 -5.21 -36.98 4.89
CA ASP A 264 -6.32 -36.69 5.82
C ASP A 264 -6.75 -35.22 5.87
N MET A 265 -6.64 -34.49 4.73
CA MET A 265 -6.97 -33.08 4.60
C MET A 265 -8.48 -32.91 4.31
N THR A 266 -9.31 -33.02 5.33
CA THR A 266 -10.79 -33.09 5.20
C THR A 266 -11.42 -31.92 4.45
N ASP A 267 -10.96 -30.69 4.72
CA ASP A 267 -11.51 -29.48 4.06
C ASP A 267 -11.13 -29.44 2.57
N ASP A 268 -9.89 -29.81 2.23
CA ASP A 268 -9.46 -29.87 0.84
C ASP A 268 -10.20 -30.96 0.07
N VAL A 269 -10.46 -32.11 0.70
CA VAL A 269 -11.26 -33.18 0.10
C VAL A 269 -12.63 -32.66 -0.30
N LYS A 270 -13.34 -32.00 0.62
CA LYS A 270 -14.67 -31.44 0.34
C LYS A 270 -14.64 -30.41 -0.79
N ASN A 271 -13.70 -29.47 -0.73
CA ASN A 271 -13.57 -28.41 -1.73
C ASN A 271 -13.25 -28.97 -3.12
N LEU A 272 -12.40 -29.99 -3.19
CA LEU A 272 -12.04 -30.65 -4.46
C LEU A 272 -13.17 -31.49 -5.04
N GLU A 273 -13.95 -32.16 -4.21
CA GLU A 273 -15.19 -32.90 -4.67
C GLU A 273 -16.19 -31.91 -5.27
N GLU A 274 -16.46 -30.78 -4.63
CA GLU A 274 -17.33 -29.73 -5.16
C GLU A 274 -16.78 -29.18 -6.50
N LYS A 275 -15.46 -28.87 -6.55
CA LYS A 275 -14.83 -28.41 -7.78
C LYS A 275 -14.95 -29.40 -8.93
N ILE A 276 -14.72 -30.68 -8.70
CA ILE A 276 -14.86 -31.75 -9.74
C ILE A 276 -16.28 -31.79 -10.23
N LYS A 277 -17.27 -31.70 -9.34
CA LYS A 277 -18.71 -31.68 -9.72
C LYS A 277 -19.00 -30.47 -10.63
N ASP A 278 -18.52 -29.28 -10.28
CA ASP A 278 -18.72 -28.06 -11.08
C ASP A 278 -18.04 -28.15 -12.44
N LEU A 279 -16.84 -28.68 -12.51
CA LEU A 279 -16.11 -28.90 -13.77
C LEU A 279 -16.87 -29.90 -14.69
N LYS A 280 -17.47 -30.96 -14.14
CA LYS A 280 -18.31 -31.93 -14.91
C LYS A 280 -19.55 -31.23 -15.49
N ILE A 281 -20.20 -30.34 -14.75
CA ILE A 281 -21.34 -29.55 -15.23
C ILE A 281 -20.89 -28.60 -16.36
N LYS A 282 -19.73 -27.93 -16.22
CA LYS A 282 -19.18 -27.04 -17.27
C LYS A 282 -18.79 -27.80 -18.54
N LYS A 283 -18.30 -29.04 -18.40
CA LYS A 283 -17.95 -29.91 -19.53
C LYS A 283 -19.18 -30.31 -20.35
N SER A 284 -20.35 -30.43 -19.72
CA SER A 284 -21.59 -30.89 -20.37
C SER A 284 -22.35 -29.78 -21.09
N LYS A 285 -21.95 -28.53 -20.94
CA LYS A 285 -22.50 -27.37 -21.64
C LYS A 285 -21.67 -27.01 -22.86
#